data_1ed47f80d40287aed59b7e8449b1ca57
#
_entry.id   1ed47f80d40287aed59b7e8449b1ca57
#
_cell.length_a   1.000
_cell.length_b   1.000
_cell.length_c   1.000
_cell.angle_alpha   90.00
_cell.angle_beta   90.00
_cell.angle_gamma   90.00
#
_symmetry.space_group_name_H-M   'P 1'
#
loop_
_entity.id
_entity.type
_entity.pdbx_description
1 polymer ?
#
loop_
_entity_poly.entity_id
_entity_poly.type
_entity_poly.pdbx_seq_one_letter_code
_entity_poly.pdbx_strand_id
1 'polypeptide(L)'
;MKTRKRSACKTALAVAIAGGLFTAGAAQAQLAGHKVILVHGFQQEDLADAPANLDAVKNAGEDYWRTFWLSRSDARVDWGSDGRVEGNIAQQAYQQLRQISQQGLCNDYCIVVSHSTGDLVTRYLLENQARWLQAEGLQPLKILAAIDYSGAGGGTELADLALSIAYNDSWYNWPLKQAVQAFTGIEPEPGKLGVVNDLQTNAARNLAVSPNNVPRLRFVAGGSSYGGITKPFISGTDDGVVPTHSACGATSSSGIDSCTSDLSLAGKVSSQNGPSDLYYNHFPILMNEGVSHSGVLGSETGNMSVPVVNNTTLNGLQVDFDSRTYNKRAWWQLWGSGDQYVEVPGSDQTDMSTLVYNTLNN
;
A
#
# COMPACT_ATOMS: atom_id res chain seq x y z
N MET A 1 -17.12 36.65 86.60
CA MET A 1 -16.06 36.63 85.62
C MET A 1 -16.68 36.15 84.26
N LYS A 2 -16.89 37.07 83.30
CA LYS A 2 -17.48 36.79 82.00
C LYS A 2 -16.40 36.97 80.99
N THR A 3 -16.00 35.86 80.30
CA THR A 3 -15.05 35.86 79.22
C THR A 3 -15.78 36.06 77.88
N ARG A 4 -15.48 37.12 77.18
CA ARG A 4 -15.94 37.48 75.84
C ARG A 4 -15.14 36.66 74.82
N LYS A 5 -15.83 35.84 74.02
CA LYS A 5 -15.27 35.25 72.76
C LYS A 5 -15.34 36.29 71.66
N ARG A 6 -14.22 36.60 71.05
CA ARG A 6 -14.12 37.35 69.79
C ARG A 6 -14.31 36.40 68.62
N SER A 7 -15.30 36.73 67.81
CA SER A 7 -15.54 36.05 66.54
C SER A 7 -14.67 36.74 65.47
N ALA A 8 -13.80 35.93 64.80
CA ALA A 8 -13.00 36.39 63.68
C ALA A 8 -13.72 36.04 62.38
N CYS A 9 -14.12 37.08 61.67
CA CYS A 9 -14.69 36.96 60.29
C CYS A 9 -13.56 36.65 59.34
N LYS A 10 -13.61 35.46 58.70
CA LYS A 10 -12.70 35.08 57.61
C LYS A 10 -13.37 35.38 56.29
N THR A 11 -12.92 36.44 55.63
CA THR A 11 -13.29 36.77 54.25
C THR A 11 -12.56 35.79 53.32
N ALA A 12 -13.29 34.92 52.67
CA ALA A 12 -12.78 34.00 51.62
C ALA A 12 -12.77 34.77 50.31
N LEU A 13 -11.59 35.01 49.80
CA LEU A 13 -11.35 35.55 48.44
C LEU A 13 -11.47 34.39 47.45
N ALA A 14 -12.56 34.34 46.69
CA ALA A 14 -12.72 33.40 45.60
C ALA A 14 -11.95 33.88 44.37
N VAL A 15 -10.83 33.23 44.06
CA VAL A 15 -10.11 33.41 42.80
C VAL A 15 -10.78 32.52 41.74
N ALA A 16 -11.52 33.14 40.83
CA ALA A 16 -12.04 32.45 39.64
C ALA A 16 -10.89 32.22 38.66
N ILE A 17 -10.37 30.99 38.63
CA ILE A 17 -9.47 30.55 37.56
C ILE A 17 -10.35 30.25 36.36
N ALA A 18 -10.37 31.17 35.38
CA ALA A 18 -10.91 30.88 34.04
C ALA A 18 -9.97 29.88 33.35
N GLY A 19 -10.26 28.58 33.51
CA GLY A 19 -9.62 27.51 32.76
C GLY A 19 -10.06 27.62 31.32
N GLY A 20 -9.25 28.22 30.46
CA GLY A 20 -9.38 28.09 29.02
C GLY A 20 -9.19 26.62 28.66
N LEU A 21 -10.28 25.96 28.31
CA LEU A 21 -10.24 24.68 27.61
C LEU A 21 -9.60 24.93 26.24
N PHE A 22 -8.29 24.81 26.16
CA PHE A 22 -7.63 24.53 24.90
C PHE A 22 -8.09 23.10 24.48
N THR A 23 -9.13 23.03 23.69
CA THR A 23 -9.35 21.84 22.87
C THR A 23 -8.14 21.78 21.94
N ALA A 24 -7.12 21.00 22.32
CA ALA A 24 -6.15 20.52 21.37
C ALA A 24 -6.96 19.76 20.30
N GLY A 25 -7.27 20.44 19.20
CA GLY A 25 -7.77 19.77 18.01
C GLY A 25 -6.75 18.69 17.73
N ALA A 26 -7.18 17.42 17.77
CA ALA A 26 -6.36 16.35 17.26
C ALA A 26 -5.89 16.80 15.87
N ALA A 27 -4.58 16.98 15.70
CA ALA A 27 -4.03 17.28 14.40
C ALA A 27 -4.49 16.13 13.50
N GLN A 28 -5.40 16.43 12.57
CA GLN A 28 -5.89 15.42 11.66
C GLN A 28 -4.68 14.93 10.86
N ALA A 29 -4.50 13.64 10.83
CA ALA A 29 -3.45 13.03 10.02
C ALA A 29 -3.73 13.37 8.56
N GLN A 30 -2.80 14.07 7.93
CA GLN A 30 -2.92 14.51 6.54
C GLN A 30 -1.64 14.12 5.80
N LEU A 31 -1.81 13.73 4.54
CA LEU A 31 -0.70 13.53 3.63
C LEU A 31 -0.80 14.60 2.54
N ALA A 32 0.21 15.43 2.42
CA ALA A 32 0.20 16.61 1.54
C ALA A 32 -1.04 17.52 1.74
N GLY A 33 -1.51 17.63 2.97
CA GLY A 33 -2.72 18.41 3.29
C GLY A 33 -4.06 17.73 2.97
N HIS A 34 -4.05 16.48 2.51
CA HIS A 34 -5.25 15.71 2.14
C HIS A 34 -5.54 14.58 3.12
N LYS A 35 -6.81 14.20 3.19
CA LYS A 35 -7.30 13.07 3.97
C LYS A 35 -6.77 11.74 3.39
N VAL A 36 -6.49 10.79 4.26
CA VAL A 36 -5.92 9.49 3.88
C VAL A 36 -6.93 8.37 4.09
N ILE A 37 -7.14 7.56 3.05
CA ILE A 37 -7.92 6.33 3.09
C ILE A 37 -6.96 5.14 2.92
N LEU A 38 -7.01 4.17 3.83
CA LEU A 38 -6.22 2.95 3.75
C LEU A 38 -7.03 1.81 3.12
N VAL A 39 -6.38 1.01 2.27
CA VAL A 39 -6.94 -0.23 1.69
C VAL A 39 -5.92 -1.35 1.88
N HIS A 40 -6.19 -2.26 2.82
CA HIS A 40 -5.24 -3.32 3.20
C HIS A 40 -5.10 -4.41 2.12
N GLY A 41 -4.09 -5.27 2.28
CA GLY A 41 -3.81 -6.40 1.40
C GLY A 41 -4.51 -7.69 1.82
N PHE A 42 -4.09 -8.78 1.21
CA PHE A 42 -4.56 -10.13 1.49
C PHE A 42 -4.22 -10.57 2.93
N GLN A 43 -5.18 -11.16 3.61
CA GLN A 43 -5.05 -11.75 4.94
C GLN A 43 -5.30 -13.25 4.84
N GLN A 44 -4.27 -14.05 5.14
CA GLN A 44 -4.30 -15.51 4.97
C GLN A 44 -5.32 -16.17 5.89
N GLU A 45 -5.48 -15.63 7.08
CA GLU A 45 -6.35 -16.14 8.13
C GLU A 45 -7.80 -16.22 7.69
N ASP A 46 -8.24 -15.28 6.84
CA ASP A 46 -9.62 -15.23 6.31
C ASP A 46 -9.95 -16.42 5.39
N LEU A 47 -8.95 -17.05 4.77
CA LEU A 47 -9.19 -18.25 3.97
C LEU A 47 -9.41 -19.49 4.84
N ALA A 48 -8.77 -19.54 6.01
CA ALA A 48 -8.92 -20.63 6.96
C ALA A 48 -10.19 -20.48 7.81
N ASP A 49 -10.50 -19.25 8.22
CA ASP A 49 -11.66 -18.90 9.07
C ASP A 49 -12.26 -17.58 8.56
N ALA A 50 -13.30 -17.69 7.76
CA ALA A 50 -13.95 -16.54 7.15
C ALA A 50 -14.51 -15.57 8.20
N PRO A 51 -14.29 -14.24 8.07
CA PRO A 51 -14.78 -13.27 9.04
C PRO A 51 -16.29 -13.31 9.18
N ALA A 52 -16.79 -13.41 10.42
CA ALA A 52 -18.21 -13.62 10.71
C ALA A 52 -19.10 -12.44 10.28
N ASN A 53 -18.55 -11.22 10.21
CA ASN A 53 -19.27 -10.00 9.88
C ASN A 53 -18.31 -8.85 9.55
N LEU A 54 -18.86 -7.70 9.15
CA LEU A 54 -18.05 -6.51 8.78
C LEU A 54 -17.23 -5.95 9.96
N ASP A 55 -17.66 -6.11 11.19
CA ASP A 55 -16.88 -5.63 12.36
C ASP A 55 -15.62 -6.50 12.56
N ALA A 56 -15.73 -7.82 12.36
CA ALA A 56 -14.56 -8.71 12.36
C ALA A 56 -13.57 -8.33 11.25
N VAL A 57 -14.06 -8.07 10.03
CA VAL A 57 -13.26 -7.57 8.90
C VAL A 57 -12.56 -6.26 9.25
N LYS A 58 -13.25 -5.31 9.87
CA LYS A 58 -12.67 -4.02 10.27
C LYS A 58 -11.59 -4.15 11.34
N ASN A 59 -11.78 -5.04 12.30
CA ASN A 59 -10.78 -5.30 13.34
C ASN A 59 -9.50 -5.90 12.72
N ALA A 60 -9.64 -6.89 11.85
CA ALA A 60 -8.52 -7.49 11.14
C ALA A 60 -7.78 -6.46 10.25
N GLY A 61 -8.51 -5.59 9.52
CA GLY A 61 -7.93 -4.51 8.74
C GLY A 61 -7.21 -3.46 9.58
N GLU A 62 -7.65 -3.22 10.83
CA GLU A 62 -6.94 -2.35 11.78
C GLU A 62 -5.59 -2.95 12.17
N ASP A 63 -5.56 -4.21 12.54
CA ASP A 63 -4.33 -4.92 12.93
C ASP A 63 -3.32 -5.00 11.77
N TYR A 64 -3.81 -5.10 10.51
CA TYR A 64 -2.99 -5.14 9.32
C TYR A 64 -2.08 -3.92 9.17
N TRP A 65 -2.63 -2.71 9.38
CA TRP A 65 -1.94 -1.45 9.07
C TRP A 65 -0.88 -1.05 10.07
N ARG A 66 -0.78 -1.72 11.21
CA ARG A 66 0.14 -1.36 12.28
C ARG A 66 -0.05 0.10 12.74
N THR A 67 0.85 0.60 13.56
CA THR A 67 0.68 1.91 14.18
C THR A 67 0.98 3.08 13.25
N PHE A 68 1.89 2.93 12.28
CA PHE A 68 2.35 4.06 11.48
C PHE A 68 1.23 4.67 10.63
N TRP A 69 0.70 3.91 9.68
CA TRP A 69 -0.35 4.39 8.78
C TRP A 69 -1.69 4.54 9.50
N LEU A 70 -1.99 3.68 10.45
CA LEU A 70 -3.24 3.75 11.22
C LEU A 70 -3.41 5.10 11.92
N SER A 71 -2.33 5.62 12.53
CA SER A 71 -2.35 6.92 13.19
C SER A 71 -2.33 8.13 12.23
N ARG A 72 -2.14 7.88 10.94
CA ARG A 72 -2.03 8.88 9.86
C ARG A 72 -3.11 8.74 8.81
N SER A 73 -4.21 8.08 9.14
CA SER A 73 -5.36 7.90 8.25
C SER A 73 -6.63 8.46 8.84
N ASP A 74 -7.54 8.87 7.99
CA ASP A 74 -8.86 9.41 8.35
C ASP A 74 -9.96 8.36 8.14
N ALA A 75 -9.74 7.40 7.26
CA ALA A 75 -10.65 6.29 7.00
C ALA A 75 -9.92 5.05 6.51
N ARG A 76 -10.60 3.91 6.59
CA ARG A 76 -10.17 2.64 5.98
C ARG A 76 -11.30 2.05 5.16
N VAL A 77 -10.91 1.25 4.18
CA VAL A 77 -11.79 0.34 3.46
C VAL A 77 -11.26 -1.06 3.70
N ASP A 78 -11.93 -1.76 4.62
CA ASP A 78 -11.56 -3.09 5.07
C ASP A 78 -12.43 -4.15 4.36
N TRP A 79 -11.88 -5.34 4.09
CA TRP A 79 -12.54 -6.38 3.30
C TRP A 79 -12.02 -7.78 3.68
N GLY A 80 -12.88 -8.80 3.60
CA GLY A 80 -12.52 -10.18 3.90
C GLY A 80 -11.90 -10.89 2.69
N SER A 81 -10.75 -11.54 2.91
CA SER A 81 -10.01 -12.22 1.84
C SER A 81 -10.65 -13.53 1.38
N ASP A 82 -11.62 -14.06 2.12
CA ASP A 82 -12.45 -15.19 1.73
C ASP A 82 -13.40 -14.90 0.55
N GLY A 83 -13.65 -13.61 0.27
CA GLY A 83 -14.51 -13.13 -0.81
C GLY A 83 -13.80 -12.98 -2.16
N ARG A 84 -14.60 -12.65 -3.19
CA ARG A 84 -14.14 -12.23 -4.52
C ARG A 84 -14.29 -10.72 -4.64
N VAL A 85 -13.42 -10.08 -5.44
CA VAL A 85 -13.44 -8.62 -5.61
C VAL A 85 -14.79 -8.16 -6.16
N GLU A 86 -15.33 -8.79 -7.21
CA GLU A 86 -16.65 -8.47 -7.76
C GLU A 86 -17.83 -8.98 -6.91
N GLY A 87 -17.56 -9.58 -5.77
CA GLY A 87 -18.58 -10.14 -4.87
C GLY A 87 -18.61 -9.46 -3.50
N ASN A 88 -18.32 -10.26 -2.47
CA ASN A 88 -18.37 -9.81 -1.07
C ASN A 88 -17.43 -8.63 -0.80
N ILE A 89 -16.24 -8.61 -1.39
CA ILE A 89 -15.27 -7.51 -1.19
C ILE A 89 -15.88 -6.19 -1.67
N ALA A 90 -16.44 -6.15 -2.90
CA ALA A 90 -17.10 -4.94 -3.40
C ALA A 90 -18.26 -4.48 -2.52
N GLN A 91 -19.04 -5.41 -1.96
CA GLN A 91 -20.18 -5.09 -1.08
C GLN A 91 -19.70 -4.52 0.26
N GLN A 92 -18.71 -5.13 0.90
CA GLN A 92 -18.11 -4.67 2.15
C GLN A 92 -17.46 -3.29 1.98
N ALA A 93 -16.68 -3.13 0.91
CA ALA A 93 -16.04 -1.86 0.57
C ALA A 93 -17.07 -0.76 0.28
N TYR A 94 -18.10 -1.05 -0.49
CA TYR A 94 -19.13 -0.08 -0.84
C TYR A 94 -19.87 0.48 0.38
N GLN A 95 -20.18 -0.33 1.39
CA GLN A 95 -20.77 0.14 2.64
C GLN A 95 -19.91 1.19 3.33
N GLN A 96 -18.58 1.04 3.29
CA GLN A 96 -17.64 1.99 3.87
C GLN A 96 -17.46 3.23 3.00
N LEU A 97 -17.41 3.08 1.66
CA LEU A 97 -17.37 4.23 0.73
C LEU A 97 -18.61 5.13 0.88
N ARG A 98 -19.80 4.54 1.10
CA ARG A 98 -21.03 5.30 1.39
C ARG A 98 -20.85 6.18 2.64
N GLN A 99 -20.32 5.63 3.72
CA GLN A 99 -20.08 6.37 4.96
C GLN A 99 -19.08 7.51 4.73
N ILE A 100 -17.97 7.24 4.03
CA ILE A 100 -16.96 8.24 3.66
C ILE A 100 -17.58 9.39 2.84
N SER A 101 -18.44 9.06 1.84
CA SER A 101 -19.15 10.03 1.03
C SER A 101 -20.15 10.86 1.84
N GLN A 102 -20.97 10.21 2.69
CA GLN A 102 -21.95 10.88 3.55
C GLN A 102 -21.31 11.85 4.55
N GLN A 103 -20.11 11.54 5.02
CA GLN A 103 -19.33 12.41 5.90
C GLN A 103 -18.63 13.55 5.14
N GLY A 104 -18.65 13.53 3.81
CA GLY A 104 -17.97 14.51 2.97
C GLY A 104 -16.43 14.48 3.10
N LEU A 105 -15.87 13.35 3.56
CA LEU A 105 -14.44 13.25 3.89
C LEU A 105 -13.53 13.62 2.71
N CYS A 106 -13.91 13.23 1.49
CA CYS A 106 -13.13 13.48 0.27
C CYS A 106 -13.64 14.67 -0.55
N ASN A 107 -14.40 15.62 0.03
CA ASN A 107 -14.88 16.81 -0.70
C ASN A 107 -13.71 17.66 -1.21
N ASP A 108 -12.63 17.75 -0.43
CA ASP A 108 -11.39 18.46 -0.75
C ASP A 108 -10.25 17.49 -1.14
N TYR A 109 -10.61 16.40 -1.82
CA TYR A 109 -9.75 15.28 -2.21
C TYR A 109 -9.22 14.44 -1.05
N CYS A 110 -9.05 13.15 -1.35
CA CYS A 110 -8.36 12.17 -0.52
C CYS A 110 -7.18 11.56 -1.29
N ILE A 111 -6.20 11.07 -0.55
CA ILE A 111 -5.16 10.16 -1.05
C ILE A 111 -5.49 8.76 -0.56
N VAL A 112 -5.44 7.79 -1.45
CA VAL A 112 -5.56 6.36 -1.08
C VAL A 112 -4.17 5.79 -0.88
N VAL A 113 -3.97 5.09 0.25
CA VAL A 113 -2.76 4.30 0.50
C VAL A 113 -3.16 2.84 0.52
N SER A 114 -2.60 2.05 -0.38
CA SER A 114 -2.87 0.63 -0.49
C SER A 114 -1.61 -0.21 -0.35
N HIS A 115 -1.77 -1.47 0.04
CA HIS A 115 -0.69 -2.44 0.09
C HIS A 115 -1.12 -3.75 -0.55
N SER A 116 -0.19 -4.39 -1.28
CA SER A 116 -0.42 -5.75 -1.79
C SER A 116 -1.70 -5.85 -2.64
N THR A 117 -2.58 -6.80 -2.33
CA THR A 117 -3.90 -7.00 -2.98
C THR A 117 -4.81 -5.78 -2.85
N GLY A 118 -4.59 -4.92 -1.85
CA GLY A 118 -5.30 -3.64 -1.71
C GLY A 118 -5.19 -2.73 -2.94
N ASP A 119 -4.13 -2.83 -3.72
CA ASP A 119 -3.98 -2.17 -5.01
C ASP A 119 -5.04 -2.65 -6.02
N LEU A 120 -5.25 -3.96 -6.15
CA LEU A 120 -6.28 -4.53 -7.02
C LEU A 120 -7.69 -4.09 -6.60
N VAL A 121 -7.97 -4.16 -5.29
CA VAL A 121 -9.24 -3.69 -4.71
C VAL A 121 -9.42 -2.19 -4.96
N THR A 122 -8.40 -1.37 -4.70
CA THR A 122 -8.42 0.08 -4.94
C THR A 122 -8.75 0.38 -6.40
N ARG A 123 -8.12 -0.29 -7.36
CA ARG A 123 -8.38 -0.09 -8.78
C ARG A 123 -9.83 -0.38 -9.13
N TYR A 124 -10.38 -1.49 -8.64
CA TYR A 124 -11.78 -1.85 -8.84
C TYR A 124 -12.74 -0.82 -8.21
N LEU A 125 -12.44 -0.34 -7.02
CA LEU A 125 -13.24 0.69 -6.34
C LEU A 125 -13.19 2.03 -7.09
N LEU A 126 -12.03 2.46 -7.54
CA LEU A 126 -11.87 3.71 -8.29
C LEU A 126 -12.66 3.71 -9.60
N GLU A 127 -12.73 2.58 -10.30
CA GLU A 127 -13.51 2.43 -11.52
C GLU A 127 -15.03 2.51 -11.24
N ASN A 128 -15.50 1.95 -10.13
CA ASN A 128 -16.92 1.72 -9.90
C ASN A 128 -17.58 2.71 -8.92
N GLN A 129 -16.84 3.30 -7.98
CA GLN A 129 -17.39 4.06 -6.85
C GLN A 129 -18.27 5.23 -7.28
N ALA A 130 -17.92 5.93 -8.34
CA ALA A 130 -18.70 7.08 -8.80
C ALA A 130 -20.10 6.67 -9.23
N ARG A 131 -20.21 5.61 -10.03
CA ARG A 131 -21.49 5.06 -10.48
C ARG A 131 -22.32 4.55 -9.31
N TRP A 132 -21.71 3.86 -8.34
CA TRP A 132 -22.41 3.31 -7.19
C TRP A 132 -22.97 4.41 -6.26
N LEU A 133 -22.14 5.39 -5.93
CA LEU A 133 -22.53 6.48 -5.04
C LEU A 133 -23.60 7.38 -5.68
N GLN A 134 -23.44 7.72 -6.96
CA GLN A 134 -24.43 8.52 -7.70
C GLN A 134 -25.79 7.83 -7.81
N ALA A 135 -25.83 6.50 -7.94
CA ALA A 135 -27.09 5.75 -7.96
C ALA A 135 -27.90 5.89 -6.65
N GLU A 136 -27.26 6.24 -5.54
CA GLU A 136 -27.91 6.54 -4.26
C GLU A 136 -28.00 8.06 -3.97
N GLY A 137 -27.69 8.91 -4.93
CA GLY A 137 -27.71 10.37 -4.77
C GLY A 137 -26.55 10.91 -3.92
N LEU A 138 -25.49 10.10 -3.71
CA LEU A 138 -24.30 10.49 -2.98
C LEU A 138 -23.23 11.08 -3.90
N GLN A 139 -22.33 11.88 -3.34
CA GLN A 139 -21.23 12.45 -4.09
C GLN A 139 -20.11 11.39 -4.28
N PRO A 140 -19.56 11.24 -5.50
CA PRO A 140 -18.36 10.46 -5.72
C PRO A 140 -17.19 10.95 -4.87
N LEU A 141 -16.36 10.04 -4.42
CA LEU A 141 -15.11 10.40 -3.72
C LEU A 141 -14.15 11.03 -4.71
N LYS A 142 -13.61 12.19 -4.38
CA LYS A 142 -12.56 12.84 -5.15
C LYS A 142 -11.21 12.29 -4.68
N ILE A 143 -10.57 11.49 -5.51
CA ILE A 143 -9.26 10.92 -5.20
C ILE A 143 -8.19 11.66 -5.99
N LEU A 144 -7.22 12.23 -5.26
CA LEU A 144 -6.11 13.00 -5.83
C LEU A 144 -5.07 12.08 -6.46
N ALA A 145 -4.64 11.08 -5.69
CA ALA A 145 -3.63 10.09 -6.06
C ALA A 145 -3.81 8.80 -5.27
N ALA A 146 -3.23 7.71 -5.75
CA ALA A 146 -3.05 6.48 -4.99
C ALA A 146 -1.56 6.20 -4.75
N ILE A 147 -1.24 5.70 -3.57
CA ILE A 147 0.08 5.26 -3.14
C ILE A 147 -0.02 3.76 -2.91
N ASP A 148 0.65 3.00 -3.77
CA ASP A 148 0.55 1.54 -3.77
C ASP A 148 1.88 0.92 -3.33
N TYR A 149 1.93 0.39 -2.11
CA TYR A 149 3.08 -0.34 -1.59
C TYR A 149 3.04 -1.80 -2.01
N SER A 150 4.04 -2.27 -2.74
CA SER A 150 4.13 -3.67 -3.22
C SER A 150 2.82 -4.16 -3.83
N GLY A 151 2.19 -3.31 -4.67
CA GLY A 151 0.82 -3.51 -5.14
C GLY A 151 0.66 -4.71 -6.06
N ALA A 152 -0.31 -5.56 -5.78
CA ALA A 152 -0.62 -6.76 -6.56
C ALA A 152 -1.70 -6.54 -7.63
N GLY A 153 -1.79 -5.33 -8.20
CA GLY A 153 -2.79 -5.02 -9.24
C GLY A 153 -2.63 -5.81 -10.53
N GLY A 154 -1.44 -6.33 -10.81
CA GLY A 154 -1.18 -7.27 -11.92
C GLY A 154 -1.20 -8.74 -11.51
N GLY A 155 -1.60 -9.07 -10.28
CA GLY A 155 -1.63 -10.43 -9.76
C GLY A 155 -0.24 -10.97 -9.37
N THR A 156 -0.18 -12.27 -9.13
CA THR A 156 1.04 -13.01 -8.80
C THR A 156 0.96 -14.43 -9.33
N GLU A 157 2.09 -14.98 -9.78
CA GLU A 157 2.19 -16.37 -10.22
C GLU A 157 1.90 -17.35 -9.09
N LEU A 158 2.06 -16.96 -7.83
CA LEU A 158 1.67 -17.79 -6.68
C LEU A 158 0.16 -18.07 -6.67
N ALA A 159 -0.66 -17.12 -7.11
CA ALA A 159 -2.10 -17.33 -7.26
C ALA A 159 -2.43 -18.25 -8.44
N ASP A 160 -1.74 -18.10 -9.58
CA ASP A 160 -1.88 -19.02 -10.72
C ASP A 160 -1.56 -20.46 -10.30
N LEU A 161 -0.49 -20.65 -9.51
CA LEU A 161 -0.08 -21.96 -8.99
C LEU A 161 -1.06 -22.48 -7.92
N ALA A 162 -1.58 -21.63 -7.04
CA ALA A 162 -2.58 -22.03 -6.04
C ALA A 162 -3.84 -22.60 -6.70
N LEU A 163 -4.34 -21.93 -7.76
CA LEU A 163 -5.48 -22.43 -8.50
C LEU A 163 -5.14 -23.70 -9.27
N SER A 164 -3.95 -23.77 -9.86
CA SER A 164 -3.50 -24.98 -10.55
C SER A 164 -3.44 -26.17 -9.60
N ILE A 165 -2.97 -26.02 -8.37
CA ILE A 165 -2.97 -27.09 -7.35
C ILE A 165 -4.40 -27.44 -6.94
N ALA A 166 -5.27 -26.44 -6.72
CA ALA A 166 -6.63 -26.67 -6.27
C ALA A 166 -7.51 -27.44 -7.27
N TYR A 167 -7.34 -27.18 -8.57
CA TYR A 167 -8.24 -27.68 -9.62
C TYR A 167 -7.65 -28.80 -10.50
N ASN A 168 -6.35 -29.07 -10.41
CA ASN A 168 -5.72 -30.11 -11.19
C ASN A 168 -5.11 -31.16 -10.26
N ASP A 169 -5.48 -32.45 -10.43
CA ASP A 169 -4.90 -33.60 -9.74
C ASP A 169 -3.43 -33.86 -10.16
N SER A 170 -2.75 -32.85 -10.68
CA SER A 170 -1.38 -32.96 -11.13
C SER A 170 -0.41 -33.16 -9.97
N TRP A 171 0.59 -34.00 -10.22
CA TRP A 171 1.65 -34.32 -9.26
C TRP A 171 2.59 -33.12 -9.09
N TYR A 172 2.24 -32.22 -8.19
CA TYR A 172 3.14 -31.11 -7.83
C TYR A 172 4.19 -31.59 -6.83
N ASN A 173 5.43 -31.16 -7.05
CA ASN A 173 6.52 -31.46 -6.13
C ASN A 173 6.34 -30.74 -4.79
N TRP A 174 6.92 -31.29 -3.74
CA TRP A 174 6.78 -30.78 -2.39
C TRP A 174 7.21 -29.30 -2.19
N PRO A 175 8.31 -28.77 -2.81
CA PRO A 175 8.68 -27.37 -2.70
C PRO A 175 7.61 -26.41 -3.22
N LEU A 176 6.94 -26.73 -4.32
CA LEU A 176 5.87 -25.91 -4.88
C LEU A 176 4.67 -25.85 -3.94
N LYS A 177 4.23 -26.99 -3.41
CA LYS A 177 3.14 -27.03 -2.43
C LYS A 177 3.45 -26.19 -1.19
N GLN A 178 4.67 -26.27 -0.68
CA GLN A 178 5.10 -25.42 0.45
C GLN A 178 5.10 -23.93 0.12
N ALA A 179 5.57 -23.53 -1.06
CA ALA A 179 5.55 -22.13 -1.47
C ALA A 179 4.13 -21.58 -1.56
N VAL A 180 3.21 -22.35 -2.16
CA VAL A 180 1.80 -21.96 -2.27
C VAL A 180 1.12 -21.94 -0.91
N GLN A 181 1.37 -22.92 -0.05
CA GLN A 181 0.82 -22.96 1.32
C GLN A 181 1.37 -21.80 2.18
N ALA A 182 2.63 -21.41 2.01
CA ALA A 182 3.17 -20.23 2.67
C ALA A 182 2.48 -18.95 2.21
N PHE A 183 2.10 -18.86 0.94
CA PHE A 183 1.38 -17.72 0.38
C PHE A 183 -0.10 -17.70 0.78
N THR A 184 -0.82 -18.85 0.74
CA THR A 184 -2.27 -18.91 1.01
C THR A 184 -2.62 -19.10 2.49
N GLY A 185 -1.69 -19.59 3.30
CA GLY A 185 -1.95 -20.01 4.68
C GLY A 185 -2.70 -21.34 4.83
N ILE A 186 -3.23 -21.88 3.74
CA ILE A 186 -4.02 -23.14 3.71
C ILE A 186 -3.52 -24.07 2.60
N GLU A 187 -3.92 -25.33 2.62
CA GLU A 187 -3.82 -26.19 1.46
C GLU A 187 -4.87 -25.74 0.43
N PRO A 188 -4.47 -25.45 -0.82
CA PRO A 188 -5.40 -25.00 -1.85
C PRO A 188 -6.47 -26.03 -2.18
N GLU A 189 -7.74 -25.65 -2.03
CA GLU A 189 -8.90 -26.48 -2.38
C GLU A 189 -9.88 -25.69 -3.26
N PRO A 190 -10.59 -26.36 -4.18
CA PRO A 190 -11.62 -25.73 -4.97
C PRO A 190 -12.66 -24.98 -4.12
N GLY A 191 -12.93 -23.72 -4.48
CA GLY A 191 -13.93 -22.88 -3.80
C GLY A 191 -13.50 -22.27 -2.48
N LYS A 192 -12.26 -22.54 -1.98
CA LYS A 192 -11.75 -21.98 -0.72
C LYS A 192 -10.68 -20.89 -0.91
N LEU A 193 -10.44 -20.45 -2.12
CA LEU A 193 -9.33 -19.53 -2.43
C LEU A 193 -9.72 -18.05 -2.44
N GLY A 194 -10.99 -17.70 -2.18
CA GLY A 194 -11.42 -16.31 -2.05
C GLY A 194 -10.81 -15.38 -3.11
N VAL A 195 -10.21 -14.27 -2.65
CA VAL A 195 -9.55 -13.27 -3.51
C VAL A 195 -8.34 -13.80 -4.28
N VAL A 196 -7.73 -14.91 -3.86
CA VAL A 196 -6.62 -15.54 -4.61
C VAL A 196 -7.04 -15.88 -6.05
N ASN A 197 -8.33 -16.19 -6.28
CA ASN A 197 -8.87 -16.36 -7.62
C ASN A 197 -8.73 -15.09 -8.49
N ASP A 198 -8.83 -13.90 -7.89
CA ASP A 198 -8.73 -12.62 -8.59
C ASP A 198 -7.27 -12.17 -8.75
N LEU A 199 -6.35 -12.76 -7.96
CA LEU A 199 -4.92 -12.47 -8.01
C LEU A 199 -4.15 -13.27 -9.08
N GLN A 200 -4.81 -14.10 -9.88
CA GLN A 200 -4.15 -14.67 -11.05
C GLN A 200 -3.65 -13.56 -11.96
N THR A 201 -2.47 -13.73 -12.56
CA THR A 201 -1.79 -12.68 -13.33
C THR A 201 -2.64 -12.10 -14.47
N ASN A 202 -3.44 -12.92 -15.13
CA ASN A 202 -4.37 -12.48 -16.18
C ASN A 202 -5.70 -11.96 -15.61
N ALA A 203 -6.26 -12.62 -14.59
CA ALA A 203 -7.52 -12.20 -13.99
C ALA A 203 -7.41 -10.81 -13.36
N ALA A 204 -6.37 -10.56 -12.57
CA ALA A 204 -6.13 -9.28 -11.93
C ALA A 204 -6.07 -8.13 -12.93
N ARG A 205 -5.40 -8.30 -14.07
CA ARG A 205 -5.29 -7.25 -15.10
C ARG A 205 -6.61 -6.94 -15.80
N ASN A 206 -7.49 -7.92 -15.91
CA ASN A 206 -8.78 -7.80 -16.60
C ASN A 206 -9.93 -7.36 -15.67
N LEU A 207 -9.72 -7.40 -14.35
CA LEU A 207 -10.80 -7.17 -13.38
C LEU A 207 -11.29 -5.71 -13.37
N ALA A 208 -10.41 -4.75 -13.55
CA ALA A 208 -10.75 -3.33 -13.54
C ALA A 208 -9.76 -2.49 -14.34
N VAL A 209 -10.23 -1.36 -14.83
CA VAL A 209 -9.38 -0.36 -15.49
C VAL A 209 -9.14 0.80 -14.53
N SER A 210 -7.89 1.13 -14.27
CA SER A 210 -7.54 2.28 -13.43
C SER A 210 -7.98 3.58 -14.10
N PRO A 211 -8.69 4.49 -13.40
CA PRO A 211 -9.05 5.78 -13.97
C PRO A 211 -7.80 6.59 -14.34
N ASN A 212 -7.77 7.12 -15.56
CA ASN A 212 -6.63 7.87 -16.09
C ASN A 212 -6.35 9.19 -15.33
N ASN A 213 -7.33 9.71 -14.60
CA ASN A 213 -7.20 10.95 -13.84
C ASN A 213 -6.65 10.76 -12.42
N VAL A 214 -6.38 9.52 -11.99
CA VAL A 214 -5.80 9.23 -10.68
C VAL A 214 -4.39 8.69 -10.87
N PRO A 215 -3.34 9.50 -10.65
CA PRO A 215 -1.95 9.02 -10.71
C PRO A 215 -1.69 8.03 -9.58
N ARG A 216 -0.88 7.02 -9.87
CA ARG A 216 -0.52 5.95 -8.95
C ARG A 216 0.99 5.91 -8.73
N LEU A 217 1.43 6.25 -7.52
CA LEU A 217 2.81 6.06 -7.09
C LEU A 217 2.98 4.61 -6.66
N ARG A 218 3.83 3.87 -7.37
CA ARG A 218 3.99 2.42 -7.24
C ARG A 218 5.31 2.11 -6.53
N PHE A 219 5.27 1.84 -5.23
CA PHE A 219 6.45 1.53 -4.43
C PHE A 219 6.79 0.05 -4.53
N VAL A 220 7.90 -0.26 -5.20
CA VAL A 220 8.28 -1.60 -5.64
C VAL A 220 9.41 -2.14 -4.78
N ALA A 221 9.15 -3.21 -4.04
CA ALA A 221 10.13 -3.92 -3.22
C ALA A 221 10.71 -5.14 -3.96
N GLY A 222 11.88 -5.62 -3.52
CA GLY A 222 12.57 -6.76 -4.12
C GLY A 222 13.17 -7.74 -3.11
N GLY A 223 12.83 -7.58 -1.82
CA GLY A 223 13.32 -8.44 -0.75
C GLY A 223 12.72 -9.85 -0.77
N SER A 224 12.92 -10.58 0.31
CA SER A 224 12.43 -11.95 0.42
C SER A 224 11.38 -12.06 1.51
N SER A 225 10.26 -12.66 1.19
CA SER A 225 9.24 -13.08 2.14
C SER A 225 9.26 -14.59 2.34
N TYR A 226 8.64 -15.09 3.38
CA TYR A 226 8.54 -16.55 3.67
C TYR A 226 9.89 -17.30 3.63
N GLY A 227 10.99 -16.66 4.04
CA GLY A 227 12.32 -17.27 3.97
C GLY A 227 12.82 -17.54 2.54
N GLY A 228 12.23 -16.91 1.53
CA GLY A 228 12.60 -17.04 0.12
C GLY A 228 12.09 -18.30 -0.59
N ILE A 229 11.24 -19.11 0.05
CA ILE A 229 10.73 -20.36 -0.56
C ILE A 229 9.78 -20.11 -1.73
N THR A 230 9.20 -18.93 -1.83
CA THR A 230 8.29 -18.51 -2.91
C THR A 230 9.01 -18.01 -4.16
N LYS A 231 10.18 -17.37 -3.99
CA LYS A 231 10.94 -16.73 -5.09
C LYS A 231 11.19 -17.61 -6.32
N PRO A 232 11.52 -18.90 -6.21
CA PRO A 232 11.73 -19.74 -7.38
C PRO A 232 10.51 -19.92 -8.29
N PHE A 233 9.33 -19.53 -7.83
CA PHE A 233 8.05 -19.70 -8.49
C PHE A 233 7.42 -18.38 -8.95
N ILE A 234 8.15 -17.28 -8.82
CA ILE A 234 7.74 -15.93 -9.26
C ILE A 234 8.70 -15.50 -10.38
N SER A 235 8.16 -14.90 -11.43
CA SER A 235 8.94 -14.52 -12.61
C SER A 235 9.68 -13.19 -12.42
N GLY A 236 10.97 -13.19 -12.69
CA GLY A 236 11.82 -12.00 -12.60
C GLY A 236 12.17 -11.60 -11.18
N THR A 237 12.29 -10.31 -10.94
CA THR A 237 12.52 -9.77 -9.59
C THR A 237 11.20 -9.66 -8.86
N ASP A 238 11.19 -9.94 -7.54
CA ASP A 238 10.00 -9.98 -6.71
C ASP A 238 10.34 -9.69 -5.23
N ASP A 239 9.33 -9.39 -4.43
CA ASP A 239 9.46 -9.20 -2.97
C ASP A 239 9.16 -10.46 -2.15
N GLY A 240 9.09 -11.61 -2.81
CA GLY A 240 8.72 -12.91 -2.25
C GLY A 240 7.22 -13.20 -2.31
N VAL A 241 6.38 -12.26 -2.79
CA VAL A 241 4.92 -12.39 -2.92
C VAL A 241 4.45 -11.83 -4.26
N VAL A 242 4.86 -10.61 -4.60
CA VAL A 242 4.42 -9.86 -5.77
C VAL A 242 5.61 -9.66 -6.72
N PRO A 243 5.49 -10.06 -7.99
CA PRO A 243 6.50 -9.80 -8.99
C PRO A 243 6.58 -8.32 -9.36
N THR A 244 7.75 -7.85 -9.77
CA THR A 244 7.94 -6.45 -10.16
C THR A 244 7.01 -6.02 -11.29
N HIS A 245 6.73 -6.87 -12.27
CA HIS A 245 5.78 -6.55 -13.34
C HIS A 245 4.36 -6.22 -12.82
N SER A 246 3.96 -6.80 -11.71
CA SER A 246 2.69 -6.48 -11.04
C SER A 246 2.83 -5.20 -10.22
N ALA A 247 3.84 -5.12 -9.36
CA ALA A 247 4.07 -3.98 -8.49
C ALA A 247 4.34 -2.68 -9.27
N CYS A 248 5.02 -2.73 -10.42
CA CYS A 248 5.24 -1.58 -11.30
C CYS A 248 3.99 -1.12 -12.06
N GLY A 249 3.00 -1.99 -12.21
CA GLY A 249 1.83 -1.72 -13.04
C GLY A 249 2.06 -1.98 -14.53
N ALA A 250 2.78 -3.07 -14.87
CA ALA A 250 2.92 -3.50 -16.26
C ALA A 250 1.60 -3.97 -16.85
N THR A 251 1.37 -3.63 -18.11
CA THR A 251 0.15 -3.99 -18.85
C THR A 251 0.02 -5.48 -19.13
N SER A 252 1.14 -6.22 -19.03
CA SER A 252 1.22 -7.66 -19.28
C SER A 252 2.10 -8.37 -18.25
N SER A 253 1.80 -9.63 -17.93
CA SER A 253 2.67 -10.48 -17.10
C SER A 253 3.99 -10.85 -17.80
N SER A 254 4.09 -10.70 -19.12
CA SER A 254 5.35 -10.84 -19.85
C SER A 254 6.28 -9.63 -19.73
N GLY A 255 5.80 -8.50 -19.18
CA GLY A 255 6.60 -7.30 -18.91
C GLY A 255 7.45 -7.44 -17.64
N ILE A 256 8.21 -8.55 -17.51
CA ILE A 256 8.96 -8.94 -16.30
C ILE A 256 9.86 -7.81 -15.80
N ASP A 257 10.58 -7.13 -16.70
CA ASP A 257 11.51 -6.06 -16.38
C ASP A 257 10.97 -4.66 -16.74
N SER A 258 9.65 -4.48 -16.83
CA SER A 258 9.02 -3.24 -17.31
C SER A 258 9.47 -1.98 -16.57
N CYS A 259 9.85 -2.07 -15.31
CA CYS A 259 10.38 -0.93 -14.56
C CYS A 259 11.80 -1.14 -14.01
N THR A 260 12.43 -2.28 -14.25
CA THR A 260 13.76 -2.62 -13.71
C THR A 260 14.81 -2.90 -14.79
N SER A 261 14.45 -2.85 -16.08
CA SER A 261 15.37 -3.04 -17.20
C SER A 261 16.43 -1.92 -17.28
N ASP A 262 16.02 -0.70 -17.03
CA ASP A 262 16.85 0.50 -17.20
C ASP A 262 17.46 0.98 -15.89
N LEU A 263 16.80 0.70 -14.78
CA LEU A 263 17.23 1.00 -13.41
C LEU A 263 16.89 -0.18 -12.51
N SER A 264 17.90 -0.90 -12.02
CA SER A 264 17.68 -2.02 -11.12
C SER A 264 17.08 -1.59 -9.79
N LEU A 265 16.48 -2.50 -9.04
CA LEU A 265 15.99 -2.23 -7.68
C LEU A 265 17.08 -1.70 -6.74
N ALA A 266 18.34 -2.05 -6.97
CA ALA A 266 19.49 -1.53 -6.25
C ALA A 266 19.95 -0.15 -6.75
N GLY A 267 19.22 0.47 -7.67
CA GLY A 267 19.51 1.80 -8.21
C GLY A 267 20.60 1.84 -9.29
N LYS A 268 21.11 0.69 -9.75
CA LYS A 268 22.10 0.67 -10.82
C LYS A 268 21.46 0.99 -12.16
N VAL A 269 22.01 1.98 -12.87
CA VAL A 269 21.56 2.40 -14.20
C VAL A 269 22.16 1.48 -15.25
N SER A 270 21.32 0.83 -16.05
CA SER A 270 21.72 0.02 -17.21
C SER A 270 21.46 0.74 -18.52
N SER A 271 20.45 1.61 -18.56
CA SER A 271 20.06 2.39 -19.73
C SER A 271 19.48 3.74 -19.28
N GLN A 272 19.31 4.68 -20.22
CA GLN A 272 18.69 6.00 -19.99
C GLN A 272 17.24 6.07 -20.51
N ASN A 273 16.61 4.95 -20.89
CA ASN A 273 15.31 4.99 -21.56
C ASN A 273 14.26 5.05 -20.47
N GLY A 274 14.12 4.76 -19.42
CA GLY A 274 13.02 4.74 -18.48
C GLY A 274 12.07 3.55 -18.66
N PRO A 275 11.16 3.33 -17.71
CA PRO A 275 10.22 2.22 -17.73
C PRO A 275 9.34 2.17 -18.98
N SER A 276 9.02 0.95 -19.44
CA SER A 276 8.15 0.70 -20.59
C SER A 276 6.97 -0.21 -20.23
N ASP A 277 5.97 -0.23 -21.10
CA ASP A 277 4.81 -1.13 -21.02
C ASP A 277 4.01 -1.05 -19.71
N LEU A 278 4.02 0.13 -19.08
CA LEU A 278 3.22 0.42 -17.89
C LEU A 278 1.82 0.93 -18.27
N TYR A 279 0.86 0.70 -17.38
CA TYR A 279 -0.42 1.39 -17.47
C TYR A 279 -0.22 2.91 -17.39
N TYR A 280 -1.12 3.64 -18.05
CA TYR A 280 -1.09 5.11 -17.99
C TYR A 280 -1.20 5.61 -16.55
N ASN A 281 -0.49 6.67 -16.22
CA ASN A 281 -0.43 7.26 -14.87
C ASN A 281 0.07 6.32 -13.75
N HIS A 282 0.87 5.31 -14.08
CA HIS A 282 1.56 4.48 -13.11
C HIS A 282 3.04 4.87 -13.05
N PHE A 283 3.51 5.24 -11.87
CA PHE A 283 4.83 5.81 -11.63
C PHE A 283 5.60 4.93 -10.63
N PRO A 284 6.47 4.03 -11.09
CA PRO A 284 7.23 3.15 -10.21
C PRO A 284 8.31 3.90 -9.43
N ILE A 285 8.48 3.54 -8.17
CA ILE A 285 9.51 3.98 -7.25
C ILE A 285 10.13 2.74 -6.64
N LEU A 286 11.43 2.54 -6.86
CA LEU A 286 12.11 1.29 -6.51
C LEU A 286 12.66 1.38 -5.10
N MET A 287 12.33 0.40 -4.24
CA MET A 287 12.65 0.42 -2.81
C MET A 287 13.81 -0.51 -2.41
N ASN A 288 14.61 -0.98 -3.38
CA ASN A 288 15.74 -1.87 -3.16
C ASN A 288 15.37 -3.36 -3.02
N GLU A 289 16.40 -4.20 -3.16
CA GLU A 289 16.31 -5.67 -3.06
C GLU A 289 16.24 -6.16 -1.60
N GLY A 290 16.48 -5.30 -0.63
CA GLY A 290 16.45 -5.64 0.81
C GLY A 290 15.09 -5.44 1.47
N VAL A 291 14.14 -4.79 0.81
CA VAL A 291 12.81 -4.50 1.38
C VAL A 291 11.86 -5.63 0.99
N SER A 292 11.33 -6.34 1.99
CA SER A 292 10.38 -7.45 1.79
C SER A 292 8.95 -6.97 1.61
N HIS A 293 8.05 -7.87 1.17
CA HIS A 293 6.64 -7.55 0.93
C HIS A 293 5.94 -6.86 2.11
N SER A 294 6.10 -7.38 3.31
CA SER A 294 5.52 -6.76 4.52
C SER A 294 6.42 -5.69 5.13
N GLY A 295 7.71 -5.70 4.81
CA GLY A 295 8.69 -4.74 5.32
C GLY A 295 8.47 -3.32 4.84
N VAL A 296 7.80 -3.15 3.69
CA VAL A 296 7.44 -1.82 3.14
C VAL A 296 6.55 -1.00 4.07
N LEU A 297 5.74 -1.66 4.90
CA LEU A 297 4.88 -1.02 5.92
C LEU A 297 5.54 -0.99 7.30
N GLY A 298 6.66 -1.67 7.46
CA GLY A 298 7.38 -1.85 8.72
C GLY A 298 8.57 -0.94 8.87
N SER A 299 9.62 -1.49 9.50
CA SER A 299 10.87 -0.81 9.80
C SER A 299 12.01 -1.13 8.83
N GLU A 300 11.75 -1.84 7.74
CA GLU A 300 12.78 -2.15 6.76
C GLU A 300 13.19 -0.89 5.99
N THR A 301 14.47 -0.80 5.71
CA THR A 301 15.10 0.30 4.98
C THR A 301 15.79 -0.21 3.72
N GLY A 302 15.96 0.65 2.74
CA GLY A 302 16.69 0.30 1.51
C GLY A 302 16.99 1.53 0.66
N ASN A 303 17.99 1.45 -0.19
CA ASN A 303 18.30 2.54 -1.12
C ASN A 303 17.15 2.69 -2.12
N MET A 304 16.35 3.71 -1.95
CA MET A 304 15.25 4.01 -2.85
C MET A 304 15.73 4.73 -4.10
N SER A 305 15.16 4.37 -5.23
CA SER A 305 15.47 4.96 -6.53
C SER A 305 14.20 5.37 -7.25
N VAL A 306 14.21 6.54 -7.89
CA VAL A 306 13.05 7.12 -8.58
C VAL A 306 13.34 7.21 -10.07
N PRO A 307 12.82 6.29 -10.89
CA PRO A 307 13.12 6.26 -12.32
C PRO A 307 12.34 7.29 -13.14
N VAL A 308 11.12 7.66 -12.75
CA VAL A 308 10.21 8.47 -13.57
C VAL A 308 9.71 9.72 -12.87
N VAL A 309 9.46 9.66 -11.57
CA VAL A 309 8.79 10.72 -10.80
C VAL A 309 9.76 11.33 -9.81
N ASN A 310 10.40 12.39 -10.20
CA ASN A 310 11.27 13.18 -9.33
C ASN A 310 11.05 14.66 -9.64
N ASN A 311 10.86 15.48 -8.59
CA ASN A 311 10.62 16.90 -8.69
C ASN A 311 9.49 17.24 -9.69
N THR A 312 8.33 16.64 -9.48
CA THR A 312 7.15 16.80 -10.34
C THR A 312 5.88 17.00 -9.52
N THR A 313 4.83 17.46 -10.20
CA THR A 313 3.51 17.64 -9.58
C THR A 313 2.48 16.76 -10.28
N LEU A 314 1.86 15.86 -9.53
CA LEU A 314 0.82 14.96 -10.01
C LEU A 314 -0.52 15.38 -9.42
N ASN A 315 -1.43 15.92 -10.25
CA ASN A 315 -2.73 16.44 -9.81
C ASN A 315 -2.68 17.44 -8.64
N GLY A 316 -1.58 18.15 -8.47
CA GLY A 316 -1.36 19.04 -7.33
C GLY A 316 -0.55 18.42 -6.18
N LEU A 317 -0.32 17.11 -6.19
CA LEU A 317 0.59 16.45 -5.25
C LEU A 317 2.03 16.69 -5.70
N GLN A 318 2.80 17.39 -4.90
CA GLN A 318 4.23 17.56 -5.14
C GLN A 318 4.97 16.26 -4.78
N VAL A 319 5.78 15.78 -5.72
CA VAL A 319 6.61 14.58 -5.52
C VAL A 319 8.06 14.94 -5.82
N ASP A 320 8.85 15.06 -4.79
CA ASP A 320 10.29 15.33 -4.89
C ASP A 320 11.06 14.54 -3.83
N PHE A 321 11.68 13.46 -4.27
CA PHE A 321 12.51 12.61 -3.42
C PHE A 321 13.97 13.03 -3.39
N ASP A 322 14.33 14.18 -3.97
CA ASP A 322 15.72 14.66 -4.03
C ASP A 322 16.71 13.62 -4.59
N SER A 323 16.26 12.78 -5.51
CA SER A 323 17.08 11.68 -6.02
C SER A 323 18.35 12.21 -6.71
N ARG A 324 19.46 11.52 -6.50
CA ARG A 324 20.79 11.91 -7.01
C ARG A 324 21.40 10.79 -7.81
N THR A 325 22.13 11.22 -8.86
CA THR A 325 22.93 10.30 -9.66
C THR A 325 24.39 10.38 -9.23
N TYR A 326 25.02 9.23 -9.01
CA TYR A 326 26.44 9.14 -8.66
C TYR A 326 27.10 7.94 -9.33
N ASN A 327 28.44 7.97 -9.40
CA ASN A 327 29.23 6.85 -9.93
C ASN A 327 29.84 6.09 -8.77
N LYS A 328 29.65 4.77 -8.76
CA LYS A 328 30.28 3.85 -7.79
C LYS A 328 31.28 2.96 -8.49
N ARG A 329 32.55 3.06 -8.08
CA ARG A 329 33.61 2.22 -8.59
C ARG A 329 33.81 1.02 -7.68
N ALA A 330 33.85 -0.17 -8.25
CA ALA A 330 34.27 -1.35 -7.50
C ALA A 330 35.76 -1.25 -7.13
N TRP A 331 36.15 -1.72 -5.96
CA TRP A 331 37.53 -1.60 -5.45
C TRP A 331 38.58 -2.24 -6.35
N TRP A 332 38.21 -3.20 -7.20
CA TRP A 332 39.07 -3.85 -8.19
C TRP A 332 39.12 -3.10 -9.54
N GLN A 333 38.27 -2.12 -9.76
CA GLN A 333 38.27 -1.31 -10.97
C GLN A 333 39.37 -0.23 -10.89
N LEU A 334 40.51 -0.49 -11.54
CA LEU A 334 41.62 0.45 -11.54
C LEU A 334 41.40 1.65 -12.48
N TRP A 335 40.50 1.51 -13.48
CA TRP A 335 40.25 2.50 -14.54
C TRP A 335 38.77 2.68 -14.81
N GLY A 336 38.37 3.86 -15.30
CA GLY A 336 37.01 4.18 -15.69
C GLY A 336 36.20 4.90 -14.60
N SER A 337 34.99 5.37 -14.95
CA SER A 337 34.07 6.13 -14.08
C SER A 337 33.31 5.25 -13.06
N GLY A 338 33.34 3.93 -13.21
CA GLY A 338 32.47 3.02 -12.46
C GLY A 338 31.05 2.93 -13.02
N ASP A 339 30.22 2.14 -12.32
CA ASP A 339 28.79 2.04 -12.62
C ASP A 339 28.04 3.26 -12.10
N GLN A 340 27.03 3.71 -12.84
CA GLN A 340 26.16 4.81 -12.45
C GLN A 340 24.99 4.28 -11.61
N TYR A 341 24.63 5.02 -10.57
CA TYR A 341 23.52 4.73 -9.67
C TYR A 341 22.64 5.95 -9.49
N VAL A 342 21.34 5.73 -9.28
CA VAL A 342 20.36 6.71 -8.81
C VAL A 342 19.93 6.31 -7.41
N GLU A 343 19.85 7.26 -6.50
CA GLU A 343 19.54 7.01 -5.10
C GLU A 343 18.82 8.21 -4.49
N VAL A 344 17.87 7.94 -3.59
CA VAL A 344 17.29 8.94 -2.69
C VAL A 344 18.16 9.02 -1.44
N PRO A 345 18.83 10.14 -1.17
CA PRO A 345 19.76 10.24 -0.05
C PRO A 345 19.10 9.93 1.30
N GLY A 346 19.76 9.07 2.10
CA GLY A 346 19.29 8.69 3.43
C GLY A 346 18.13 7.69 3.46
N SER A 347 17.69 7.19 2.31
CA SER A 347 16.63 6.18 2.23
C SER A 347 17.02 4.84 2.85
N ASP A 348 18.32 4.54 2.94
CA ASP A 348 18.89 3.36 3.61
C ASP A 348 18.85 3.46 5.16
N GLN A 349 18.56 4.64 5.69
CA GLN A 349 18.54 4.91 7.14
C GLN A 349 17.12 5.20 7.67
N THR A 350 16.14 5.35 6.79
CA THR A 350 14.77 5.70 7.13
C THR A 350 13.83 4.63 6.59
N ASP A 351 12.89 4.15 7.40
CA ASP A 351 11.89 3.21 6.91
C ASP A 351 11.06 3.84 5.78
N MET A 352 10.59 2.97 4.85
CA MET A 352 9.95 3.42 3.63
C MET A 352 8.69 4.23 3.88
N SER A 353 7.86 3.85 4.84
CA SER A 353 6.64 4.58 5.18
C SER A 353 6.92 5.98 5.71
N THR A 354 7.91 6.12 6.59
CA THR A 354 8.35 7.42 7.13
C THR A 354 8.95 8.29 6.02
N LEU A 355 9.79 7.72 5.17
CA LEU A 355 10.41 8.45 4.06
C LEU A 355 9.36 9.01 3.10
N VAL A 356 8.43 8.18 2.66
CA VAL A 356 7.34 8.57 1.75
C VAL A 356 6.44 9.63 2.38
N TYR A 357 6.04 9.43 3.64
CA TYR A 357 5.20 10.37 4.36
C TYR A 357 5.87 11.75 4.49
N ASN A 358 7.14 11.79 4.86
CA ASN A 358 7.86 13.05 5.02
C ASN A 358 8.06 13.75 3.67
N THR A 359 8.43 13.00 2.62
CA THR A 359 8.63 13.57 1.27
C THR A 359 7.36 14.21 0.73
N LEU A 360 6.21 13.58 0.90
CA LEU A 360 4.95 14.10 0.39
C LEU A 360 4.32 15.19 1.27
N ASN A 361 4.84 15.43 2.47
CA ASN A 361 4.40 16.51 3.36
C ASN A 361 5.34 17.73 3.35
N ASN A 362 6.47 17.69 2.62
CA ASN A 362 7.37 18.81 2.43
C ASN A 362 6.91 19.67 1.25
#